data_7c8ba544825dc49d3719967ec4a1ebd0
#
_entry.id   7c8ba544825dc49d3719967ec4a1ebd0
#
_cell.length_a   1.000
_cell.length_b   1.000
_cell.length_c   1.000
_cell.angle_alpha   90.00
_cell.angle_beta   90.00
_cell.angle_gamma   90.00
#
_symmetry.space_group_name_H-M   'P 1'
#
loop_
_entity.id
_entity.type
_entity.pdbx_description
1 polymer ?
#
loop_
_entity_poly.entity_id
_entity_poly.type
_entity_poly.pdbx_seq_one_letter_code
_entity_poly.pdbx_strand_id
1 'polypeptide(L)'
;MLRRQVFAFCLVSLFAFNSCQKEDTSSKSPEPNPSGSVVTNVDQATLLQLVNDTRQSGCICGSTVMPPVAPVTWNDQLASAALVHSNDMNSKNYFSHTGSNGSSAGDRITAAGYTWKAYGENIAKGHPTEKAVIDGWLTSEGHCKNIMSPFMKEMGAARVGSYWTQELGSR
;
A
#
# COMPACT_ATOMS: atom_id res chain seq x y z
N MET A 1 -27.71 37.56 80.47
CA MET A 1 -27.11 36.23 80.74
C MET A 1 -26.69 35.66 79.41
N LEU A 2 -25.42 35.64 79.12
CA LEU A 2 -24.84 35.38 77.82
C LEU A 2 -24.11 34.03 77.90
N ARG A 3 -24.61 33.01 77.22
CA ARG A 3 -23.96 31.69 77.10
C ARG A 3 -23.01 31.69 75.87
N ARG A 4 -21.73 31.61 76.17
CA ARG A 4 -20.71 31.40 75.14
C ARG A 4 -20.74 29.93 74.68
N GLN A 5 -20.94 29.73 73.39
CA GLN A 5 -20.66 28.44 72.77
C GLN A 5 -19.25 28.45 72.19
N VAL A 6 -18.47 27.43 72.55
CA VAL A 6 -17.13 27.17 72.09
C VAL A 6 -17.26 26.25 70.88
N PHE A 7 -16.87 26.71 69.69
CA PHE A 7 -16.71 25.87 68.53
C PHE A 7 -15.29 25.28 68.50
N ALA A 8 -15.22 23.97 68.57
CA ALA A 8 -14.02 23.21 68.34
C ALA A 8 -13.75 23.06 66.84
N PHE A 9 -12.64 23.62 66.35
CA PHE A 9 -12.18 23.40 64.99
C PHE A 9 -11.43 22.06 64.95
N CYS A 10 -11.99 21.14 64.19
CA CYS A 10 -11.36 19.87 63.85
C CYS A 10 -10.51 20.07 62.60
N LEU A 11 -9.19 20.08 62.70
CA LEU A 11 -8.24 20.13 61.61
C LEU A 11 -8.22 18.73 60.92
N VAL A 12 -8.76 18.63 59.72
CA VAL A 12 -8.61 17.44 58.88
C VAL A 12 -7.35 17.65 58.04
N SER A 13 -6.31 16.91 58.32
CA SER A 13 -5.09 16.86 57.53
C SER A 13 -5.36 16.04 56.28
N LEU A 14 -5.39 16.67 55.10
CA LEU A 14 -5.37 15.99 53.80
C LEU A 14 -3.94 15.53 53.47
N PHE A 15 -3.70 14.25 53.56
CA PHE A 15 -2.51 13.61 52.95
C PHE A 15 -2.73 13.49 51.46
N ALA A 16 -2.03 14.32 50.66
CA ALA A 16 -1.95 14.16 49.23
C ALA A 16 -1.01 12.98 48.91
N PHE A 17 -1.59 11.85 48.51
CA PHE A 17 -0.83 10.77 47.89
C PHE A 17 -0.49 11.16 46.47
N ASN A 18 0.76 11.52 46.22
CA ASN A 18 1.33 11.73 44.92
C ASN A 18 1.61 10.35 44.32
N SER A 19 0.61 9.82 43.54
CA SER A 19 0.78 8.60 42.78
C SER A 19 1.57 8.94 41.52
N CYS A 20 2.83 8.53 41.51
CA CYS A 20 3.68 8.53 40.33
C CYS A 20 3.14 7.48 39.35
N GLN A 21 2.33 7.90 38.36
CA GLN A 21 1.99 7.05 37.23
C GLN A 21 3.21 6.95 36.30
N LYS A 22 3.81 5.76 36.26
CA LYS A 22 4.69 5.38 35.17
C LYS A 22 3.88 5.36 33.89
N GLU A 23 4.19 6.23 32.96
CA GLU A 23 3.73 6.09 31.58
C GLU A 23 4.40 4.87 30.97
N ASP A 24 3.68 3.77 30.90
CA ASP A 24 4.03 2.64 30.03
C ASP A 24 3.84 3.10 28.58
N THR A 25 4.95 3.48 27.95
CA THR A 25 5.02 3.60 26.49
C THR A 25 4.95 2.21 25.88
N SER A 26 3.76 1.60 25.96
CA SER A 26 3.42 0.45 25.15
C SER A 26 3.36 0.93 23.69
N SER A 27 4.34 0.55 22.90
CA SER A 27 4.30 0.72 21.45
C SER A 27 3.13 -0.10 20.93
N LYS A 28 1.97 0.56 20.79
CA LYS A 28 0.78 -0.03 20.19
C LYS A 28 1.11 -0.32 18.73
N SER A 29 1.27 -1.60 18.41
CA SER A 29 1.25 -2.09 17.04
C SER A 29 0.02 -1.51 16.33
N PRO A 30 0.13 -1.02 15.07
CA PRO A 30 -1.04 -0.46 14.37
C PRO A 30 -2.15 -1.50 14.34
N GLU A 31 -3.29 -1.20 14.95
CA GLU A 31 -4.50 -2.00 14.78
C GLU A 31 -4.87 -2.05 13.30
N PRO A 32 -5.29 -3.22 12.76
CA PRO A 32 -5.79 -3.29 11.40
C PRO A 32 -7.04 -2.39 11.28
N ASN A 33 -6.98 -1.48 10.33
CA ASN A 33 -8.09 -0.59 9.98
C ASN A 33 -9.33 -1.43 9.62
N PRO A 34 -10.48 -1.29 10.27
CA PRO A 34 -11.67 -2.11 10.01
C PRO A 34 -12.32 -1.88 8.64
N SER A 35 -11.80 -0.96 7.83
CA SER A 35 -12.24 -0.71 6.44
C SER A 35 -11.33 -1.33 5.38
N GLY A 36 -10.45 -2.25 5.72
CA GLY A 36 -9.79 -3.16 4.76
C GLY A 36 -8.93 -2.56 3.63
N SER A 37 -8.80 -1.24 3.51
CA SER A 37 -7.97 -0.67 2.44
C SER A 37 -6.49 -0.66 2.81
N VAL A 38 -5.67 -1.23 1.94
CA VAL A 38 -4.21 -1.26 2.09
C VAL A 38 -3.63 0.13 1.85
N VAL A 39 -2.82 0.64 2.77
CA VAL A 39 -2.11 1.92 2.58
C VAL A 39 -0.93 1.71 1.63
N THR A 40 -1.12 2.04 0.38
CA THR A 40 -0.18 1.74 -0.72
C THR A 40 0.74 2.91 -1.10
N ASN A 41 0.53 4.09 -0.51
CA ASN A 41 1.26 5.34 -0.79
C ASN A 41 1.19 5.77 -2.28
N VAL A 42 0.12 5.42 -2.98
CA VAL A 42 -0.20 5.86 -4.34
C VAL A 42 -1.58 6.49 -4.38
N ASP A 43 -1.80 7.44 -5.29
CA ASP A 43 -3.15 7.85 -5.66
C ASP A 43 -3.78 6.77 -6.53
N GLN A 44 -4.54 5.88 -5.87
CA GLN A 44 -5.20 4.73 -6.49
C GLN A 44 -6.10 5.15 -7.66
N ALA A 45 -6.90 6.22 -7.47
CA ALA A 45 -7.84 6.66 -8.50
C ALA A 45 -7.10 7.16 -9.74
N THR A 46 -6.09 8.00 -9.55
CA THR A 46 -5.25 8.52 -10.64
C THR A 46 -4.51 7.39 -11.36
N LEU A 47 -3.89 6.46 -10.62
CA LEU A 47 -3.12 5.38 -11.23
C LEU A 47 -4.02 4.42 -12.05
N LEU A 48 -5.17 4.04 -11.48
CA LEU A 48 -6.15 3.19 -12.17
C LEU A 48 -6.72 3.86 -13.42
N GLN A 49 -7.01 5.18 -13.35
CA GLN A 49 -7.49 5.94 -14.49
C GLN A 49 -6.46 5.96 -15.62
N LEU A 50 -5.19 6.29 -15.34
CA LEU A 50 -4.11 6.33 -16.35
C LEU A 50 -3.90 4.98 -17.04
N VAL A 51 -3.94 3.88 -16.28
CA VAL A 51 -3.87 2.53 -16.83
C VAL A 51 -5.06 2.27 -17.75
N ASN A 52 -6.27 2.59 -17.31
CA ASN A 52 -7.49 2.31 -18.07
C ASN A 52 -7.63 3.20 -19.32
N ASP A 53 -7.19 4.45 -19.27
CA ASP A 53 -7.12 5.33 -20.45
C ASP A 53 -6.20 4.73 -21.52
N THR A 54 -5.02 4.24 -21.12
CA THR A 54 -4.09 3.55 -22.02
C THR A 54 -4.72 2.28 -22.61
N ARG A 55 -5.34 1.45 -21.77
CA ARG A 55 -5.99 0.21 -22.19
C ARG A 55 -7.13 0.44 -23.17
N GLN A 56 -7.93 1.48 -22.95
CA GLN A 56 -9.08 1.81 -23.82
C GLN A 56 -8.65 2.44 -25.13
N SER A 57 -7.55 3.20 -25.14
CA SER A 57 -7.03 3.85 -26.35
C SER A 57 -6.23 2.91 -27.25
N GLY A 58 -5.65 1.85 -26.65
CA GLY A 58 -4.58 1.11 -27.31
C GLY A 58 -3.28 1.92 -27.37
N CYS A 59 -2.17 1.27 -27.62
CA CYS A 59 -0.87 1.90 -27.73
C CYS A 59 0.12 1.06 -28.53
N ILE A 60 1.35 1.54 -28.69
CA ILE A 60 2.45 0.78 -29.29
C ILE A 60 3.42 0.39 -28.18
N CYS A 61 3.63 -0.90 -27.96
CA CYS A 61 4.58 -1.46 -27.02
C CYS A 61 5.85 -1.91 -27.77
N GLY A 62 6.90 -1.11 -27.72
CA GLY A 62 8.08 -1.33 -28.55
C GLY A 62 7.73 -1.24 -30.06
N SER A 63 7.78 -2.35 -30.77
CA SER A 63 7.34 -2.45 -32.17
C SER A 63 5.94 -3.07 -32.35
N THR A 64 5.28 -3.48 -31.24
CA THR A 64 4.01 -4.20 -31.27
C THR A 64 2.83 -3.24 -31.10
N VAL A 65 1.90 -3.21 -32.05
CA VAL A 65 0.63 -2.49 -31.91
C VAL A 65 -0.27 -3.29 -30.98
N MET A 66 -0.66 -2.67 -29.87
CA MET A 66 -1.60 -3.24 -28.89
C MET A 66 -2.97 -2.58 -29.08
N PRO A 67 -3.99 -3.34 -29.52
CA PRO A 67 -5.32 -2.78 -29.71
C PRO A 67 -5.97 -2.42 -28.35
N PRO A 68 -7.05 -1.62 -28.37
CA PRO A 68 -7.87 -1.40 -27.18
C PRO A 68 -8.29 -2.68 -26.50
N VAL A 69 -8.23 -2.69 -25.16
CA VAL A 69 -8.63 -3.83 -24.33
C VAL A 69 -9.52 -3.34 -23.17
N ALA A 70 -10.28 -4.27 -22.58
CA ALA A 70 -11.18 -3.95 -21.47
C ALA A 70 -10.42 -3.34 -20.27
N PRO A 71 -11.03 -2.40 -19.56
CA PRO A 71 -10.44 -1.82 -18.36
C PRO A 71 -10.24 -2.88 -17.27
N VAL A 72 -9.27 -2.63 -16.39
CA VAL A 72 -9.06 -3.39 -15.16
C VAL A 72 -9.73 -2.70 -13.98
N THR A 73 -9.99 -3.44 -12.90
CA THR A 73 -10.47 -2.92 -11.63
C THR A 73 -9.37 -3.01 -10.57
N TRP A 74 -9.48 -2.19 -9.53
CA TRP A 74 -8.55 -2.26 -8.41
C TRP A 74 -8.83 -3.47 -7.53
N ASN A 75 -7.76 -4.08 -7.01
CA ASN A 75 -7.83 -5.21 -6.09
C ASN A 75 -6.83 -5.04 -4.95
N ASP A 76 -7.33 -5.04 -3.70
CA ASP A 76 -6.49 -4.80 -2.51
C ASP A 76 -5.53 -5.95 -2.20
N GLN A 77 -5.81 -7.17 -2.62
CA GLN A 77 -4.88 -8.29 -2.45
C GLN A 77 -3.67 -8.12 -3.38
N LEU A 78 -3.89 -7.70 -4.63
CA LEU A 78 -2.80 -7.34 -5.56
C LEU A 78 -2.01 -6.13 -5.04
N ALA A 79 -2.69 -5.12 -4.51
CA ALA A 79 -2.06 -3.96 -3.90
C ALA A 79 -1.20 -4.33 -2.67
N SER A 80 -1.68 -5.29 -1.86
CA SER A 80 -0.92 -5.82 -0.73
C SER A 80 0.36 -6.55 -1.17
N ALA A 81 0.27 -7.38 -2.20
CA ALA A 81 1.45 -8.05 -2.79
C ALA A 81 2.47 -7.04 -3.32
N ALA A 82 1.99 -6.00 -4.02
CA ALA A 82 2.81 -4.90 -4.51
C ALA A 82 3.50 -4.13 -3.37
N LEU A 83 2.78 -3.86 -2.27
CA LEU A 83 3.33 -3.19 -1.10
C LEU A 83 4.44 -4.00 -0.44
N VAL A 84 4.24 -5.31 -0.27
CA VAL A 84 5.26 -6.22 0.28
C VAL A 84 6.54 -6.15 -0.56
N HIS A 85 6.42 -6.19 -1.89
CA HIS A 85 7.58 -6.17 -2.77
C HIS A 85 8.28 -4.81 -2.81
N SER A 86 7.53 -3.71 -2.92
CA SER A 86 8.10 -2.35 -2.87
C SER A 86 8.83 -2.10 -1.54
N ASN A 87 8.28 -2.60 -0.42
CA ASN A 87 8.90 -2.48 0.89
C ASN A 87 10.18 -3.33 1.00
N ASP A 88 10.17 -4.54 0.46
CA ASP A 88 11.34 -5.42 0.44
C ASP A 88 12.48 -4.79 -0.38
N MET A 89 12.19 -4.32 -1.60
CA MET A 89 13.17 -3.61 -2.44
C MET A 89 13.74 -2.37 -1.73
N ASN A 90 12.87 -1.57 -1.08
CA ASN A 90 13.29 -0.36 -0.39
C ASN A 90 14.15 -0.66 0.84
N SER A 91 13.73 -1.60 1.68
CA SER A 91 14.41 -1.92 2.94
C SER A 91 15.75 -2.64 2.75
N LYS A 92 15.89 -3.42 1.68
CA LYS A 92 17.10 -4.16 1.32
C LYS A 92 17.94 -3.47 0.25
N ASN A 93 17.48 -2.32 -0.26
CA ASN A 93 18.16 -1.51 -1.28
C ASN A 93 18.58 -2.32 -2.52
N TYR A 94 17.64 -3.05 -3.11
CA TYR A 94 17.85 -3.78 -4.37
C TYR A 94 16.74 -3.46 -5.37
N PHE A 95 16.88 -3.92 -6.63
CA PHE A 95 15.86 -3.74 -7.67
C PHE A 95 15.80 -5.01 -8.52
N SER A 96 14.77 -5.80 -8.32
CA SER A 96 14.58 -7.10 -8.99
C SER A 96 13.13 -7.56 -8.84
N HIS A 97 12.63 -8.34 -9.79
CA HIS A 97 11.35 -9.06 -9.69
C HIS A 97 11.37 -10.17 -8.64
N THR A 98 12.55 -10.74 -8.35
CA THR A 98 12.71 -11.75 -7.30
C THR A 98 12.88 -11.06 -5.95
N GLY A 99 12.07 -11.45 -4.98
CA GLY A 99 12.16 -10.98 -3.60
C GLY A 99 13.47 -11.36 -2.92
N SER A 100 13.88 -10.65 -1.89
CA SER A 100 15.10 -10.92 -1.12
C SER A 100 15.11 -12.32 -0.47
N ASN A 101 13.94 -12.90 -0.27
CA ASN A 101 13.72 -14.27 0.22
C ASN A 101 13.57 -15.31 -0.91
N GLY A 102 13.80 -14.92 -2.18
CA GLY A 102 13.64 -15.78 -3.35
C GLY A 102 12.22 -15.86 -3.91
N SER A 103 11.23 -15.16 -3.32
CA SER A 103 9.85 -15.22 -3.80
C SER A 103 9.67 -14.61 -5.19
N SER A 104 8.85 -15.24 -6.02
CA SER A 104 8.33 -14.67 -7.26
C SER A 104 7.15 -13.74 -7.00
N ALA A 105 6.73 -12.96 -8.01
CA ALA A 105 5.49 -12.18 -7.94
C ALA A 105 4.27 -13.08 -7.67
N GLY A 106 4.17 -14.23 -8.34
CA GLY A 106 3.09 -15.20 -8.10
C GLY A 106 3.03 -15.71 -6.66
N ASP A 107 4.18 -15.92 -6.01
CA ASP A 107 4.22 -16.32 -4.58
C ASP A 107 3.68 -15.21 -3.69
N ARG A 108 4.06 -13.95 -3.94
CA ARG A 108 3.58 -12.79 -3.17
C ARG A 108 2.09 -12.55 -3.36
N ILE A 109 1.59 -12.66 -4.59
CA ILE A 109 0.18 -12.55 -4.94
C ILE A 109 -0.63 -13.64 -4.23
N THR A 110 -0.13 -14.89 -4.23
CA THR A 110 -0.76 -16.01 -3.52
C THR A 110 -0.74 -15.79 -2.00
N ALA A 111 0.37 -15.34 -1.45
CA ALA A 111 0.50 -15.04 -0.03
C ALA A 111 -0.43 -13.90 0.42
N ALA A 112 -0.75 -12.96 -0.47
CA ALA A 112 -1.76 -11.92 -0.25
C ALA A 112 -3.21 -12.42 -0.36
N GLY A 113 -3.43 -13.72 -0.62
CA GLY A 113 -4.74 -14.35 -0.70
C GLY A 113 -5.42 -14.25 -2.07
N TYR A 114 -4.72 -13.79 -3.10
CA TYR A 114 -5.26 -13.72 -4.46
C TYR A 114 -5.02 -15.03 -5.22
N THR A 115 -6.08 -15.73 -5.59
CA THR A 115 -5.99 -16.93 -6.43
C THR A 115 -5.99 -16.53 -7.89
N TRP A 116 -4.87 -16.68 -8.56
CA TRP A 116 -4.67 -16.22 -9.92
C TRP A 116 -4.72 -17.35 -10.95
N LYS A 117 -5.19 -17.02 -12.16
CA LYS A 117 -5.02 -17.81 -13.39
C LYS A 117 -3.92 -17.22 -14.27
N ALA A 118 -3.79 -15.90 -14.27
CA ALA A 118 -2.71 -15.18 -14.91
C ALA A 118 -2.29 -14.00 -14.04
N TYR A 119 -1.01 -13.66 -14.08
CA TYR A 119 -0.48 -12.46 -13.42
C TYR A 119 0.63 -11.83 -14.27
N GLY A 120 0.94 -10.58 -13.97
CA GLY A 120 2.09 -9.85 -14.49
C GLY A 120 2.53 -8.80 -13.48
N GLU A 121 3.83 -8.55 -13.41
CA GLU A 121 4.41 -7.56 -12.52
C GLU A 121 5.16 -6.50 -13.30
N ASN A 122 4.97 -5.24 -12.92
CA ASN A 122 5.80 -4.12 -13.35
C ASN A 122 6.45 -3.50 -12.12
N ILE A 123 7.77 -3.31 -12.17
CA ILE A 123 8.51 -2.59 -11.14
C ILE A 123 9.18 -1.35 -11.73
N ALA A 124 9.33 -0.30 -10.91
CA ALA A 124 10.03 0.92 -11.29
C ALA A 124 10.72 1.55 -10.09
N LYS A 125 11.71 2.42 -10.37
CA LYS A 125 12.44 3.15 -9.33
C LYS A 125 12.65 4.61 -9.77
N GLY A 126 12.46 5.55 -8.84
CA GLY A 126 12.84 6.96 -9.03
C GLY A 126 11.76 7.85 -9.65
N HIS A 127 10.59 7.32 -9.99
CA HIS A 127 9.49 8.11 -10.54
C HIS A 127 8.78 8.90 -9.43
N PRO A 128 8.58 10.23 -9.59
CA PRO A 128 8.00 11.07 -8.54
C PRO A 128 6.48 10.97 -8.43
N THR A 129 5.77 10.63 -9.52
CA THR A 129 4.30 10.65 -9.60
C THR A 129 3.76 9.42 -10.34
N GLU A 130 2.43 9.17 -10.19
CA GLU A 130 1.69 8.12 -10.91
C GLU A 130 1.84 8.26 -12.43
N LYS A 131 1.70 9.48 -12.93
CA LYS A 131 1.89 9.73 -14.37
C LYS A 131 3.31 9.39 -14.83
N ALA A 132 4.30 9.79 -14.07
CA ALA A 132 5.69 9.54 -14.43
C ALA A 132 6.02 8.03 -14.44
N VAL A 133 5.48 7.25 -13.51
CA VAL A 133 5.72 5.80 -13.48
C VAL A 133 4.98 5.08 -14.62
N ILE A 134 3.73 5.49 -14.93
CA ILE A 134 3.00 4.95 -16.08
C ILE A 134 3.73 5.26 -17.38
N ASP A 135 4.14 6.51 -17.62
CA ASP A 135 4.92 6.90 -18.80
C ASP A 135 6.20 6.03 -18.89
N GLY A 136 6.91 5.84 -17.77
CA GLY A 136 8.09 4.98 -17.71
C GLY A 136 7.80 3.52 -18.08
N TRP A 137 6.74 2.94 -17.57
CA TRP A 137 6.34 1.56 -17.93
C TRP A 137 5.94 1.44 -19.40
N LEU A 138 5.26 2.44 -19.95
CA LEU A 138 4.85 2.42 -21.37
C LEU A 138 6.02 2.52 -22.35
N THR A 139 7.18 3.08 -21.94
CA THR A 139 8.38 3.08 -22.77
C THR A 139 9.11 1.73 -22.82
N SER A 140 8.83 0.84 -21.89
CA SER A 140 9.39 -0.53 -21.83
C SER A 140 8.41 -1.50 -22.49
N GLU A 141 8.85 -2.21 -23.53
CA GLU A 141 8.00 -3.15 -24.26
C GLU A 141 7.36 -4.20 -23.35
N GLY A 142 8.11 -4.77 -22.41
CA GLY A 142 7.62 -5.78 -21.46
C GLY A 142 6.56 -5.24 -20.50
N HIS A 143 6.85 -4.09 -19.88
CA HIS A 143 5.90 -3.46 -18.94
C HIS A 143 4.63 -2.98 -19.66
N CYS A 144 4.78 -2.39 -20.84
CA CYS A 144 3.66 -1.97 -21.67
C CYS A 144 2.78 -3.15 -22.05
N LYS A 145 3.35 -4.28 -22.45
CA LYS A 145 2.60 -5.51 -22.76
C LYS A 145 1.87 -6.08 -21.54
N ASN A 146 2.42 -5.97 -20.34
CA ASN A 146 1.72 -6.34 -19.11
C ASN A 146 0.47 -5.47 -18.92
N ILE A 147 0.61 -4.11 -19.03
CA ILE A 147 -0.51 -3.17 -18.92
C ILE A 147 -1.58 -3.46 -19.98
N MET A 148 -1.18 -3.77 -21.21
CA MET A 148 -2.08 -3.98 -22.35
C MET A 148 -2.57 -5.41 -22.50
N SER A 149 -2.20 -6.31 -21.62
CA SER A 149 -2.62 -7.72 -21.73
C SER A 149 -4.15 -7.86 -21.59
N PRO A 150 -4.84 -8.48 -22.54
CA PRO A 150 -6.29 -8.69 -22.47
C PRO A 150 -6.69 -9.71 -21.39
N PHE A 151 -5.73 -10.49 -20.90
CA PHE A 151 -5.95 -11.48 -19.84
C PHE A 151 -6.04 -10.85 -18.45
N MET A 152 -5.48 -9.66 -18.25
CA MET A 152 -5.54 -8.96 -16.96
C MET A 152 -6.89 -8.30 -16.75
N LYS A 153 -7.49 -8.52 -15.58
CA LYS A 153 -8.82 -8.04 -15.20
C LYS A 153 -8.78 -7.14 -13.96
N GLU A 154 -7.78 -7.32 -13.13
CA GLU A 154 -7.60 -6.60 -11.87
C GLU A 154 -6.15 -6.10 -11.77
N MET A 155 -5.95 -5.03 -11.03
CA MET A 155 -4.63 -4.52 -10.70
C MET A 155 -4.56 -4.03 -9.26
N GLY A 156 -3.37 -4.02 -8.70
CA GLY A 156 -3.02 -3.31 -7.49
C GLY A 156 -1.62 -2.74 -7.64
N ALA A 157 -1.33 -1.67 -6.94
CA ALA A 157 0.01 -1.08 -6.97
C ALA A 157 0.37 -0.45 -5.63
N ALA A 158 1.66 -0.32 -5.37
CA ALA A 158 2.17 0.35 -4.19
C ALA A 158 3.51 1.05 -4.46
N ARG A 159 3.81 2.04 -3.62
CA ARG A 159 5.09 2.75 -3.60
C ARG A 159 5.67 2.77 -2.20
N VAL A 160 6.96 2.46 -2.07
CA VAL A 160 7.72 2.65 -0.84
C VAL A 160 9.03 3.37 -1.17
N GLY A 161 9.20 4.56 -0.63
CA GLY A 161 10.30 5.43 -1.00
C GLY A 161 10.30 5.75 -2.49
N SER A 162 11.34 5.34 -3.21
CA SER A 162 11.45 5.50 -4.66
C SER A 162 11.01 4.27 -5.47
N TYR A 163 10.64 3.17 -4.82
CA TYR A 163 10.31 1.91 -5.48
C TYR A 163 8.81 1.77 -5.69
N TRP A 164 8.43 1.37 -6.90
CA TRP A 164 7.07 1.12 -7.32
C TRP A 164 6.91 -0.33 -7.74
N THR A 165 5.78 -0.92 -7.39
CA THR A 165 5.35 -2.23 -7.90
C THR A 165 3.89 -2.12 -8.32
N GLN A 166 3.58 -2.65 -9.50
CA GLN A 166 2.22 -2.90 -9.98
C GLN A 166 2.06 -4.40 -10.18
N GLU A 167 1.05 -4.98 -9.57
CA GLU A 167 0.61 -6.34 -9.82
C GLU A 167 -0.67 -6.32 -10.66
N LEU A 168 -0.69 -7.11 -11.71
CA LEU A 168 -1.83 -7.32 -12.60
C LEU A 168 -2.26 -8.77 -12.48
N GLY A 169 -3.58 -9.05 -12.53
CA GLY A 169 -4.06 -10.41 -12.37
C GLY A 169 -5.42 -10.69 -12.97
N SER A 170 -5.74 -11.98 -13.06
CA SER A 170 -7.09 -12.49 -13.30
C SER A 170 -7.33 -13.77 -12.51
N ARG A 171 -8.58 -14.02 -12.13
CA ARG A 171 -9.06 -15.22 -11.43
C ARG A 171 -9.76 -16.17 -12.40
#